data_0e519f9dd100aea91310402bd1e319c9
#
_entry.id   0e519f9dd100aea91310402bd1e319c9
#
_cell.length_a   1.000
_cell.length_b   1.000
_cell.length_c   1.000
_cell.angle_alpha   90.00
_cell.angle_beta   90.00
_cell.angle_gamma   90.00
#
_symmetry.space_group_name_H-M   'P 1'
#
loop_
_entity.id
_entity.type
_entity.pdbx_description
1 polymer ?
#
loop_
_entity_poly.entity_id
_entity_poly.type
_entity_poly.pdbx_seq_one_letter_code
_entity_poly.pdbx_strand_id
1 'polypeptide(L)'
;MRVLLTGGSGQLGTELVPAFSPHDVVAPDPRALDLASRDSVLQSITSVAPDVVVHAGAWTDVDGCERDPDRALQVNALGTRHVVEAARIVGARVVYLSTDYVFAGDATRPYNEWDATGPLSAYGRSKLGGEHELGPDATIVRTAWVCGRVGRNFVKTMLAAAAPPPPQGLAVVDDQHGCPTFADDLAAAIVRLTVARLPGTFHVTNQGRTTWFGFARDILAAAGSDPALVRPVATADLRP
;
A
#
# COMPACT_ATOMS: atom_id res chain seq x y z
N MET A 1 -24.57 -1.13 -1.18
CA MET A 1 -23.72 0.07 -0.94
C MET A 1 -22.95 0.35 -2.22
N ARG A 2 -22.85 1.64 -2.58
CA ARG A 2 -22.01 2.07 -3.71
C ARG A 2 -20.62 2.40 -3.21
N VAL A 3 -19.60 1.76 -3.78
CA VAL A 3 -18.19 1.90 -3.43
C VAL A 3 -17.46 2.58 -4.57
N LEU A 4 -16.79 3.70 -4.31
CA LEU A 4 -15.82 4.25 -5.25
C LEU A 4 -14.42 3.80 -4.80
N LEU A 5 -13.67 3.18 -5.71
CA LEU A 5 -12.34 2.69 -5.46
C LEU A 5 -11.31 3.49 -6.27
N THR A 6 -10.47 4.28 -5.61
CA THR A 6 -9.30 4.88 -6.28
C THR A 6 -8.18 3.85 -6.38
N GLY A 7 -7.42 3.88 -7.47
CA GLY A 7 -6.34 2.92 -7.68
C GLY A 7 -6.81 1.51 -8.06
N GLY A 8 -8.01 1.38 -8.65
CA GLY A 8 -8.61 0.10 -9.03
C GLY A 8 -7.79 -0.76 -10.00
N SER A 9 -6.95 -0.15 -10.83
CA SER A 9 -6.02 -0.85 -11.73
C SER A 9 -4.70 -1.27 -11.08
N GLY A 10 -4.46 -0.86 -9.83
CA GLY A 10 -3.26 -1.20 -9.07
C GLY A 10 -3.25 -2.62 -8.51
N GLN A 11 -2.12 -3.01 -7.93
CA GLN A 11 -1.89 -4.35 -7.38
C GLN A 11 -2.98 -4.80 -6.39
N LEU A 12 -3.37 -3.95 -5.45
CA LEU A 12 -4.46 -4.23 -4.51
C LEU A 12 -5.83 -3.98 -5.14
N GLY A 13 -5.95 -2.94 -5.98
CA GLY A 13 -7.22 -2.55 -6.59
C GLY A 13 -7.87 -3.66 -7.40
N THR A 14 -7.07 -4.43 -8.13
CA THR A 14 -7.56 -5.57 -8.93
C THR A 14 -8.11 -6.74 -8.08
N GLU A 15 -7.70 -6.85 -6.82
CA GLU A 15 -8.28 -7.80 -5.87
C GLU A 15 -9.48 -7.17 -5.12
N LEU A 16 -9.48 -5.85 -4.87
CA LEU A 16 -10.60 -5.17 -4.21
C LEU A 16 -11.86 -5.13 -5.07
N VAL A 17 -11.74 -4.91 -6.38
CA VAL A 17 -12.92 -4.83 -7.27
C VAL A 17 -13.79 -6.10 -7.17
N PRO A 18 -13.27 -7.32 -7.35
CA PRO A 18 -14.07 -8.53 -7.19
C PRO A 18 -14.44 -8.81 -5.72
N ALA A 19 -13.59 -8.44 -4.75
CA ALA A 19 -13.84 -8.69 -3.33
C ALA A 19 -15.06 -7.92 -2.80
N PHE A 20 -15.37 -6.76 -3.37
CA PHE A 20 -16.57 -5.99 -3.02
C PHE A 20 -17.86 -6.50 -3.68
N SER A 21 -17.85 -7.59 -4.48
CA SER A 21 -19.10 -8.21 -4.93
C SER A 21 -19.90 -8.77 -3.72
N PRO A 22 -21.21 -8.50 -3.56
CA PRO A 22 -22.17 -8.00 -4.56
C PRO A 22 -22.47 -6.46 -4.48
N HIS A 23 -21.54 -5.65 -4.04
CA HIS A 23 -21.74 -4.20 -3.96
C HIS A 23 -21.58 -3.54 -5.34
N ASP A 24 -22.13 -2.33 -5.50
CA ASP A 24 -21.97 -1.50 -6.70
C ASP A 24 -20.59 -0.82 -6.65
N VAL A 25 -19.61 -1.33 -7.41
CA VAL A 25 -18.22 -0.86 -7.39
C VAL A 25 -17.93 -0.01 -8.62
N VAL A 26 -17.50 1.22 -8.39
CA VAL A 26 -17.00 2.13 -9.41
C VAL A 26 -15.51 2.34 -9.17
N ALA A 27 -14.68 1.90 -10.12
CA ALA A 27 -13.24 2.06 -10.09
C ALA A 27 -12.78 2.89 -11.29
N PRO A 28 -12.72 4.23 -11.17
CA PRO A 28 -12.35 5.11 -12.27
C PRO A 28 -10.94 4.82 -12.78
N ASP A 29 -10.74 4.96 -14.09
CA ASP A 29 -9.40 4.95 -14.69
C ASP A 29 -8.55 6.08 -14.06
N PRO A 30 -7.25 5.89 -13.83
CA PRO A 30 -6.36 6.92 -13.28
C PRO A 30 -6.35 8.23 -14.09
N ARG A 31 -6.70 8.19 -15.39
CA ARG A 31 -6.86 9.40 -16.21
C ARG A 31 -8.15 10.14 -15.94
N ALA A 32 -9.18 9.45 -15.46
CA ALA A 32 -10.46 10.02 -15.09
C ALA A 32 -10.50 10.52 -13.63
N LEU A 33 -9.59 10.02 -12.79
CA LEU A 33 -9.40 10.43 -11.40
C LEU A 33 -7.91 10.63 -11.13
N ASP A 34 -7.40 11.82 -11.44
CA ASP A 34 -6.04 12.24 -11.13
C ASP A 34 -5.99 12.82 -9.72
N LEU A 35 -5.31 12.13 -8.80
CA LEU A 35 -5.17 12.54 -7.39
C LEU A 35 -4.44 13.88 -7.24
N ALA A 36 -3.55 14.23 -8.16
CA ALA A 36 -2.85 15.50 -8.14
C ALA A 36 -3.74 16.69 -8.54
N SER A 37 -4.90 16.42 -9.15
CA SER A 37 -5.87 17.44 -9.60
C SER A 37 -7.09 17.44 -8.70
N ARG A 38 -7.27 18.52 -7.92
CA ARG A 38 -8.44 18.72 -7.06
C ARG A 38 -9.75 18.60 -7.84
N ASP A 39 -9.83 19.27 -8.97
CA ASP A 39 -11.06 19.31 -9.77
C ASP A 39 -11.40 17.94 -10.35
N SER A 40 -10.39 17.17 -10.80
CA SER A 40 -10.57 15.79 -11.26
C SER A 40 -11.16 14.90 -10.15
N VAL A 41 -10.60 14.99 -8.94
CA VAL A 41 -11.07 14.20 -7.79
C VAL A 41 -12.49 14.59 -7.39
N LEU A 42 -12.76 15.89 -7.26
CA LEU A 42 -14.11 16.38 -6.91
C LEU A 42 -15.15 15.92 -7.95
N GLN A 43 -14.88 16.15 -9.22
CA GLN A 43 -15.79 15.76 -10.31
C GLN A 43 -16.07 14.26 -10.29
N SER A 44 -15.03 13.43 -10.19
CA SER A 44 -15.17 11.97 -10.21
C SER A 44 -15.99 11.46 -9.02
N ILE A 45 -15.70 11.91 -7.81
CA ILE A 45 -16.38 11.42 -6.61
C ILE A 45 -17.81 11.96 -6.51
N THR A 46 -18.03 13.25 -6.79
CA THR A 46 -19.35 13.85 -6.67
C THR A 46 -20.32 13.35 -7.74
N SER A 47 -19.83 13.03 -8.96
CA SER A 47 -20.68 12.45 -10.02
C SER A 47 -21.15 11.03 -9.69
N VAL A 48 -20.35 10.26 -8.97
CA VAL A 48 -20.69 8.89 -8.54
C VAL A 48 -21.58 8.91 -7.29
N ALA A 49 -21.39 9.89 -6.40
CA ALA A 49 -22.06 9.99 -5.09
C ALA A 49 -22.03 8.64 -4.33
N PRO A 50 -20.83 8.10 -3.99
CA PRO A 50 -20.71 6.80 -3.34
C PRO A 50 -21.12 6.87 -1.86
N ASP A 51 -21.44 5.71 -1.25
CA ASP A 51 -21.59 5.55 0.20
C ASP A 51 -20.23 5.51 0.92
N VAL A 52 -19.20 5.03 0.21
CA VAL A 52 -17.84 4.91 0.73
C VAL A 52 -16.81 5.07 -0.39
N VAL A 53 -15.72 5.78 -0.08
CA VAL A 53 -14.53 5.83 -0.92
C VAL A 53 -13.46 4.95 -0.30
N VAL A 54 -13.06 3.90 -1.00
CA VAL A 54 -11.88 3.09 -0.66
C VAL A 54 -10.68 3.69 -1.40
N HIS A 55 -9.87 4.43 -0.67
CA HIS A 55 -8.75 5.19 -1.23
C HIS A 55 -7.46 4.38 -1.19
N ALA A 56 -7.25 3.55 -2.23
CA ALA A 56 -6.05 2.74 -2.43
C ALA A 56 -5.08 3.32 -3.47
N GLY A 57 -5.47 4.41 -4.15
CA GLY A 57 -4.60 5.11 -5.10
C GLY A 57 -3.50 5.89 -4.40
N ALA A 58 -2.24 5.73 -4.85
CA ALA A 58 -1.08 6.45 -4.35
C ALA A 58 0.09 6.37 -5.33
N TRP A 59 1.05 7.27 -5.22
CA TRP A 59 2.37 7.09 -5.82
C TRP A 59 3.25 6.29 -4.87
N THR A 60 3.54 5.03 -5.24
CA THR A 60 4.19 4.02 -4.38
C THR A 60 5.64 3.70 -4.77
N ASP A 61 6.20 4.40 -5.75
CA ASP A 61 7.62 4.31 -6.09
C ASP A 61 8.44 5.02 -5.00
N VAL A 62 8.92 4.25 -4.01
CA VAL A 62 9.64 4.78 -2.84
C VAL A 62 10.87 5.57 -3.26
N ASP A 63 11.67 5.04 -4.20
CA ASP A 63 12.87 5.72 -4.71
C ASP A 63 12.48 6.96 -5.54
N GLY A 64 11.39 6.88 -6.28
CA GLY A 64 10.81 8.02 -6.99
C GLY A 64 10.40 9.13 -6.03
N CYS A 65 9.79 8.79 -4.91
CA CYS A 65 9.39 9.75 -3.88
C CYS A 65 10.60 10.46 -3.24
N GLU A 66 11.74 9.78 -3.06
CA GLU A 66 12.97 10.44 -2.60
C GLU A 66 13.53 11.43 -3.64
N ARG A 67 13.41 11.12 -4.94
CA ARG A 67 13.85 12.01 -6.02
C ARG A 67 12.93 13.22 -6.23
N ASP A 68 11.63 13.07 -5.91
CA ASP A 68 10.62 14.13 -6.07
C ASP A 68 9.63 14.11 -4.88
N PRO A 69 10.08 14.60 -3.70
CA PRO A 69 9.26 14.59 -2.49
C PRO A 69 8.04 15.51 -2.58
N ASP A 70 8.10 16.58 -3.37
CA ASP A 70 6.98 17.51 -3.57
C ASP A 70 5.84 16.82 -4.32
N ARG A 71 6.15 16.05 -5.36
CA ARG A 71 5.17 15.24 -6.06
C ARG A 71 4.60 14.15 -5.15
N ALA A 72 5.43 13.53 -4.30
CA ALA A 72 4.94 12.55 -3.34
C ALA A 72 3.89 13.17 -2.40
N LEU A 73 4.15 14.36 -1.86
CA LEU A 73 3.20 15.11 -1.05
C LEU A 73 1.96 15.52 -1.84
N GLN A 74 2.13 16.00 -3.08
CA GLN A 74 1.02 16.39 -3.94
C GLN A 74 0.05 15.23 -4.20
N VAL A 75 0.57 14.05 -4.55
CA VAL A 75 -0.27 12.90 -4.90
C VAL A 75 -0.82 12.23 -3.64
N ASN A 76 0.04 11.94 -2.64
CA ASN A 76 -0.34 11.07 -1.52
C ASN A 76 -0.99 11.84 -0.36
N ALA A 77 -0.55 13.06 -0.06
CA ALA A 77 -1.12 13.87 1.02
C ALA A 77 -2.24 14.78 0.51
N LEU A 78 -1.93 15.70 -0.42
CA LEU A 78 -2.94 16.61 -0.96
C LEU A 78 -4.01 15.88 -1.77
N GLY A 79 -3.63 14.84 -2.52
CA GLY A 79 -4.61 13.95 -3.19
C GLY A 79 -5.59 13.32 -2.21
N THR A 80 -5.12 12.89 -1.03
CA THR A 80 -6.01 12.39 0.04
C THR A 80 -6.91 13.50 0.58
N ARG A 81 -6.40 14.73 0.76
CA ARG A 81 -7.24 15.89 1.12
C ARG A 81 -8.36 16.12 0.13
N HIS A 82 -8.08 16.06 -1.18
CA HIS A 82 -9.09 16.22 -2.23
C HIS A 82 -10.17 15.11 -2.16
N VAL A 83 -9.76 13.86 -1.91
CA VAL A 83 -10.67 12.73 -1.70
C VAL A 83 -11.56 12.94 -0.48
N VAL A 84 -11.00 13.37 0.63
CA VAL A 84 -11.75 13.66 1.87
C VAL A 84 -12.73 14.81 1.67
N GLU A 85 -12.32 15.87 0.98
CA GLU A 85 -13.18 17.00 0.64
C GLU A 85 -14.38 16.53 -0.22
N ALA A 86 -14.12 15.80 -1.29
CA ALA A 86 -15.15 15.28 -2.17
C ALA A 86 -16.10 14.30 -1.44
N ALA A 87 -15.55 13.42 -0.61
CA ALA A 87 -16.33 12.48 0.20
C ALA A 87 -17.28 13.21 1.16
N ARG A 88 -16.82 14.29 1.81
CA ARG A 88 -17.67 15.12 2.69
C ARG A 88 -18.83 15.77 1.95
N ILE A 89 -18.62 16.22 0.72
CA ILE A 89 -19.68 16.85 -0.09
C ILE A 89 -20.84 15.88 -0.34
N VAL A 90 -20.55 14.60 -0.55
CA VAL A 90 -21.56 13.56 -0.84
C VAL A 90 -21.95 12.73 0.38
N GLY A 91 -21.40 13.01 1.56
CA GLY A 91 -21.66 12.24 2.78
C GLY A 91 -21.05 10.84 2.78
N ALA A 92 -20.03 10.58 1.96
CA ALA A 92 -19.35 9.30 1.89
C ALA A 92 -18.32 9.14 3.03
N ARG A 93 -18.15 7.91 3.51
CA ARG A 93 -17.04 7.55 4.41
C ARG A 93 -15.77 7.31 3.60
N VAL A 94 -14.62 7.42 4.27
CA VAL A 94 -13.32 7.13 3.64
C VAL A 94 -12.65 5.95 4.35
N VAL A 95 -12.18 4.97 3.57
CA VAL A 95 -11.27 3.92 3.98
C VAL A 95 -9.95 4.18 3.26
N TYR A 96 -8.91 4.49 4.01
CA TYR A 96 -7.61 4.90 3.48
C TYR A 96 -6.57 3.80 3.64
N LEU A 97 -5.90 3.47 2.55
CA LEU A 97 -4.77 2.54 2.57
C LEU A 97 -3.48 3.29 2.88
N SER A 98 -2.90 3.00 4.04
CA SER A 98 -1.61 3.51 4.50
C SER A 98 -0.53 2.42 4.49
N THR A 99 0.59 2.66 5.16
CA THR A 99 1.79 1.83 5.11
C THR A 99 2.50 1.81 6.47
N ASP A 100 3.30 0.77 6.71
CA ASP A 100 4.26 0.67 7.81
C ASP A 100 5.41 1.70 7.71
N TYR A 101 5.66 2.26 6.52
CA TYR A 101 6.64 3.34 6.32
C TYR A 101 6.31 4.63 7.08
N VAL A 102 5.14 4.73 7.73
CA VAL A 102 4.82 5.83 8.66
C VAL A 102 5.61 5.73 9.97
N PHE A 103 6.26 4.61 10.25
CA PHE A 103 7.11 4.41 11.42
C PHE A 103 8.59 4.60 11.10
N ALA A 104 9.41 4.82 12.15
CA ALA A 104 10.86 4.98 12.02
C ALA A 104 11.57 3.65 11.69
N GLY A 105 10.99 2.50 12.01
CA GLY A 105 11.59 1.19 11.75
C GLY A 105 12.67 0.78 12.76
N ASP A 106 12.80 1.46 13.88
CA ASP A 106 13.84 1.27 14.90
C ASP A 106 13.38 0.40 16.10
N ALA A 107 12.11 -0.01 16.11
CA ALA A 107 11.58 -0.84 17.19
C ALA A 107 12.10 -2.29 17.09
N THR A 108 12.40 -2.90 18.25
CA THR A 108 12.81 -4.30 18.34
C THR A 108 11.64 -5.28 18.41
N ARG A 109 10.42 -4.77 18.44
CA ARG A 109 9.14 -5.49 18.43
C ARG A 109 8.26 -5.03 17.25
N PRO A 110 7.24 -5.78 16.89
CA PRO A 110 6.23 -5.27 15.95
C PRO A 110 5.59 -3.98 16.47
N TYR A 111 5.37 -3.02 15.56
CA TYR A 111 4.59 -1.83 15.85
C TYR A 111 3.12 -2.17 16.03
N ASN A 112 2.43 -1.42 16.89
CA ASN A 112 0.98 -1.43 17.02
C ASN A 112 0.39 -0.08 16.62
N GLU A 113 -0.92 0.01 16.52
CA GLU A 113 -1.64 1.18 16.03
C GLU A 113 -1.43 2.44 16.90
N TRP A 114 -1.05 2.26 18.16
CA TRP A 114 -0.86 3.34 19.17
C TRP A 114 0.58 3.84 19.21
N ASP A 115 1.52 3.18 18.54
CA ASP A 115 2.91 3.61 18.53
C ASP A 115 3.06 4.93 17.77
N ALA A 116 3.98 5.75 18.25
CA ALA A 116 4.28 7.04 17.62
C ALA A 116 4.81 6.82 16.20
N THR A 117 4.26 7.58 15.26
CA THR A 117 4.78 7.63 13.88
C THR A 117 6.02 8.50 13.82
N GLY A 118 6.94 8.19 12.87
CA GLY A 118 8.18 8.92 12.67
C GLY A 118 8.83 8.54 11.34
N PRO A 119 8.19 8.82 10.18
CA PRO A 119 8.64 8.34 8.88
C PRO A 119 9.99 8.90 8.49
N LEU A 120 10.91 8.05 8.05
CA LEU A 120 12.23 8.44 7.59
C LEU A 120 12.26 8.77 6.09
N SER A 121 11.41 8.13 5.30
CA SER A 121 11.36 8.30 3.84
C SER A 121 10.36 9.37 3.40
N ALA A 122 10.58 9.97 2.21
CA ALA A 122 9.64 10.89 1.58
C ALA A 122 8.29 10.21 1.30
N TYR A 123 8.30 8.95 0.87
CA TYR A 123 7.09 8.14 0.72
C TYR A 123 6.33 8.03 2.06
N GLY A 124 7.00 7.61 3.13
CA GLY A 124 6.39 7.49 4.46
C GLY A 124 5.80 8.82 4.96
N ARG A 125 6.55 9.93 4.81
CA ARG A 125 6.06 11.28 5.15
C ARG A 125 4.82 11.66 4.35
N SER A 126 4.79 11.36 3.05
CA SER A 126 3.65 11.67 2.19
C SER A 126 2.41 10.85 2.55
N LYS A 127 2.58 9.57 2.91
CA LYS A 127 1.48 8.70 3.34
C LYS A 127 0.95 9.10 4.72
N LEU A 128 1.83 9.45 5.67
CA LEU A 128 1.43 9.99 6.96
C LEU A 128 0.71 11.34 6.80
N GLY A 129 1.17 12.20 5.89
CA GLY A 129 0.44 13.41 5.51
C GLY A 129 -0.99 13.13 5.07
N GLY A 130 -1.22 12.04 4.31
CA GLY A 130 -2.56 11.58 3.97
C GLY A 130 -3.37 11.09 5.18
N GLU A 131 -2.77 10.40 6.15
CA GLU A 131 -3.46 10.02 7.39
C GLU A 131 -3.98 11.25 8.16
N HIS A 132 -3.19 12.33 8.19
CA HIS A 132 -3.57 13.58 8.88
C HIS A 132 -4.71 14.35 8.22
N GLU A 133 -5.05 14.07 6.97
CA GLU A 133 -6.20 14.67 6.28
C GLU A 133 -7.54 14.02 6.64
N LEU A 134 -7.50 12.86 7.30
CA LEU A 134 -8.68 12.06 7.61
C LEU A 134 -9.38 12.54 8.89
N GLY A 135 -10.70 12.44 8.88
CA GLY A 135 -11.52 12.70 10.07
C GLY A 135 -11.63 11.47 10.98
N PRO A 136 -12.22 11.64 12.17
CA PRO A 136 -12.34 10.57 13.18
C PRO A 136 -13.21 9.39 12.73
N ASP A 137 -14.09 9.60 11.72
CA ASP A 137 -14.97 8.54 11.20
C ASP A 137 -14.32 7.72 10.08
N ALA A 138 -13.09 8.04 9.69
CA ALA A 138 -12.37 7.31 8.66
C ALA A 138 -11.79 6.00 9.20
N THR A 139 -11.60 5.04 8.30
CA THR A 139 -10.85 3.81 8.55
C THR A 139 -9.48 3.93 7.91
N ILE A 140 -8.41 3.81 8.68
CA ILE A 140 -7.04 3.81 8.20
C ILE A 140 -6.52 2.37 8.27
N VAL A 141 -6.05 1.85 7.14
CA VAL A 141 -5.48 0.51 7.02
C VAL A 141 -3.99 0.65 6.73
N ARG A 142 -3.14 0.44 7.73
CA ARG A 142 -1.69 0.35 7.55
C ARG A 142 -1.32 -1.09 7.20
N THR A 143 -0.56 -1.26 6.14
CA THR A 143 -0.12 -2.57 5.65
C THR A 143 1.35 -2.53 5.27
N ALA A 144 1.95 -3.70 4.99
CA ALA A 144 3.36 -3.86 4.66
C ALA A 144 3.55 -4.86 3.53
N TRP A 145 4.57 -4.67 2.70
CA TRP A 145 5.09 -5.64 1.75
C TRP A 145 4.01 -6.31 0.87
N VAL A 146 3.14 -5.52 0.29
CA VAL A 146 2.00 -6.03 -0.48
C VAL A 146 2.47 -6.78 -1.73
N CYS A 147 1.98 -8.02 -1.88
CA CYS A 147 2.24 -8.90 -2.99
C CYS A 147 0.93 -9.30 -3.67
N GLY A 148 0.74 -8.92 -4.92
CA GLY A 148 -0.45 -9.24 -5.72
C GLY A 148 -0.12 -9.92 -7.04
N ARG A 149 -1.15 -10.43 -7.70
CA ARG A 149 -1.04 -11.12 -8.99
C ARG A 149 -0.67 -10.19 -10.14
N VAL A 150 -1.04 -8.92 -10.05
CA VAL A 150 -0.73 -7.88 -11.05
C VAL A 150 0.26 -6.86 -10.50
N GLY A 151 0.83 -6.04 -11.38
CA GLY A 151 1.80 -5.03 -11.00
C GLY A 151 3.18 -5.60 -10.66
N ARG A 152 4.09 -4.71 -10.28
CA ARG A 152 5.44 -5.04 -9.82
C ARG A 152 5.41 -5.29 -8.31
N ASN A 153 6.11 -6.32 -7.85
CA ASN A 153 6.30 -6.61 -6.44
C ASN A 153 7.57 -7.42 -6.22
N PHE A 154 7.94 -7.59 -4.96
CA PHE A 154 9.17 -8.27 -4.59
C PHE A 154 9.20 -9.73 -5.05
N VAL A 155 8.07 -10.46 -4.98
CA VAL A 155 7.98 -11.86 -5.45
C VAL A 155 8.38 -11.95 -6.92
N LYS A 156 7.75 -11.14 -7.78
CA LYS A 156 8.05 -11.13 -9.22
C LYS A 156 9.47 -10.65 -9.52
N THR A 157 9.98 -9.70 -8.73
CA THR A 157 11.36 -9.22 -8.88
C THR A 157 12.36 -10.34 -8.59
N MET A 158 12.16 -11.11 -7.52
CA MET A 158 13.04 -12.23 -7.18
C MET A 158 12.98 -13.34 -8.21
N LEU A 159 11.79 -13.72 -8.67
CA LEU A 159 11.62 -14.73 -9.73
C LEU A 159 12.31 -14.32 -11.04
N ALA A 160 12.15 -13.08 -11.46
CA ALA A 160 12.81 -12.57 -12.66
C ALA A 160 14.33 -12.49 -12.50
N ALA A 161 14.83 -12.09 -11.34
CA ALA A 161 16.26 -12.00 -11.06
C ALA A 161 16.95 -13.37 -10.97
N ALA A 162 16.20 -14.43 -10.65
CA ALA A 162 16.71 -15.79 -10.59
C ALA A 162 16.73 -16.53 -11.94
N ALA A 163 16.25 -15.92 -13.05
CA ALA A 163 16.10 -16.58 -14.33
C ALA A 163 16.59 -15.71 -15.51
N PRO A 164 17.88 -15.79 -15.96
CA PRO A 164 18.97 -16.62 -15.40
C PRO A 164 19.57 -16.01 -14.14
N PRO A 165 20.05 -16.83 -13.21
CA PRO A 165 20.67 -16.31 -12.00
C PRO A 165 22.01 -15.62 -12.31
N PRO A 166 22.30 -14.47 -11.65
CA PRO A 166 23.61 -13.83 -11.81
C PRO A 166 24.72 -14.67 -11.14
N PRO A 167 25.94 -14.71 -11.72
CA PRO A 167 27.03 -15.53 -11.21
C PRO A 167 27.39 -15.31 -9.74
N GLN A 168 27.21 -14.08 -9.24
CA GLN A 168 27.48 -13.69 -7.84
C GLN A 168 26.29 -13.96 -6.89
N GLY A 169 25.19 -14.51 -7.39
CA GLY A 169 23.95 -14.67 -6.64
C GLY A 169 23.20 -13.35 -6.44
N LEU A 170 22.09 -13.41 -5.71
CA LEU A 170 21.21 -12.28 -5.40
C LEU A 170 21.53 -11.75 -4.00
N ALA A 171 22.01 -10.51 -3.91
CA ALA A 171 22.24 -9.86 -2.61
C ALA A 171 20.89 -9.28 -2.11
N VAL A 172 20.43 -9.73 -0.95
CA VAL A 172 19.15 -9.29 -0.37
C VAL A 172 19.32 -8.96 1.12
N VAL A 173 18.69 -7.89 1.56
CA VAL A 173 18.81 -7.34 2.92
C VAL A 173 18.27 -8.32 3.95
N ASP A 174 19.03 -8.54 5.04
CA ASP A 174 18.67 -9.45 6.13
C ASP A 174 18.46 -8.76 7.48
N ASP A 175 18.68 -7.46 7.56
CA ASP A 175 18.49 -6.63 8.76
C ASP A 175 17.18 -5.82 8.76
N GLN A 176 16.35 -5.97 7.73
CA GLN A 176 14.99 -5.39 7.68
C GLN A 176 13.96 -6.49 7.90
N HIS A 177 13.19 -6.35 8.98
CA HIS A 177 12.15 -7.29 9.36
C HIS A 177 10.76 -6.76 8.99
N GLY A 178 9.92 -7.64 8.47
CA GLY A 178 8.56 -7.31 8.09
C GLY A 178 7.67 -8.55 7.95
N CYS A 179 6.49 -8.32 7.40
CA CYS A 179 5.53 -9.36 7.09
C CYS A 179 5.00 -9.15 5.67
N PRO A 180 5.23 -10.10 4.74
CA PRO A 180 4.58 -10.07 3.44
C PRO A 180 3.06 -10.08 3.61
N THR A 181 2.36 -9.35 2.75
CA THR A 181 0.89 -9.28 2.77
C THR A 181 0.36 -9.60 1.38
N PHE A 182 -0.45 -10.64 1.27
CA PHE A 182 -1.07 -10.99 0.01
C PHE A 182 -2.28 -10.11 -0.26
N ALA A 183 -2.36 -9.61 -1.50
CA ALA A 183 -3.33 -8.58 -1.85
C ALA A 183 -4.79 -9.06 -1.76
N ASP A 184 -5.07 -10.34 -1.98
CA ASP A 184 -6.39 -10.95 -1.82
C ASP A 184 -6.82 -11.04 -0.35
N ASP A 185 -5.92 -11.44 0.56
CA ASP A 185 -6.17 -11.44 2.02
C ASP A 185 -6.40 -10.01 2.53
N LEU A 186 -5.57 -9.06 2.09
CA LEU A 186 -5.72 -7.64 2.43
C LEU A 186 -7.06 -7.09 1.92
N ALA A 187 -7.45 -7.43 0.67
CA ALA A 187 -8.73 -7.02 0.10
C ALA A 187 -9.91 -7.54 0.92
N ALA A 188 -9.87 -8.82 1.31
CA ALA A 188 -10.91 -9.43 2.15
C ALA A 188 -11.03 -8.72 3.51
N ALA A 189 -9.91 -8.36 4.15
CA ALA A 189 -9.90 -7.61 5.40
C ALA A 189 -10.46 -6.19 5.23
N ILE A 190 -10.07 -5.46 4.16
CA ILE A 190 -10.59 -4.12 3.86
C ILE A 190 -12.10 -4.16 3.64
N VAL A 191 -12.63 -5.15 2.91
CA VAL A 191 -14.07 -5.33 2.72
C VAL A 191 -14.79 -5.49 4.07
N ARG A 192 -14.25 -6.34 4.96
CA ARG A 192 -14.82 -6.56 6.29
C ARG A 192 -14.85 -5.29 7.13
N LEU A 193 -13.74 -4.52 7.18
CA LEU A 193 -13.68 -3.25 7.90
C LEU A 193 -14.67 -2.23 7.33
N THR A 194 -14.77 -2.16 5.99
CA THR A 194 -15.67 -1.25 5.27
C THR A 194 -17.14 -1.55 5.56
N VAL A 195 -17.54 -2.82 5.45
CA VAL A 195 -18.92 -3.27 5.68
C VAL A 195 -19.31 -3.11 7.16
N ALA A 196 -18.40 -3.43 8.08
CA ALA A 196 -18.60 -3.27 9.52
C ALA A 196 -18.58 -1.80 9.97
N ARG A 197 -18.19 -0.87 9.08
CA ARG A 197 -18.12 0.58 9.37
C ARG A 197 -17.24 0.92 10.56
N LEU A 198 -16.11 0.27 10.70
CA LEU A 198 -15.21 0.44 11.83
C LEU A 198 -14.29 1.64 11.62
N PRO A 199 -14.42 2.74 12.37
CA PRO A 199 -13.49 3.85 12.31
C PRO A 199 -12.22 3.54 13.10
N GLY A 200 -11.14 4.27 12.80
CA GLY A 200 -9.86 4.17 13.49
C GLY A 200 -8.76 3.56 12.63
N THR A 201 -7.61 3.35 13.25
CA THR A 201 -6.42 2.79 12.58
C THR A 201 -6.32 1.30 12.86
N PHE A 202 -6.03 0.53 11.82
CA PHE A 202 -5.85 -0.92 11.86
C PHE A 202 -4.58 -1.32 11.15
N HIS A 203 -3.78 -2.19 11.77
CA HIS A 203 -2.68 -2.88 11.10
C HIS A 203 -3.22 -4.16 10.46
N VAL A 204 -3.07 -4.26 9.14
CA VAL A 204 -3.56 -5.42 8.37
C VAL A 204 -2.41 -5.98 7.55
N THR A 205 -1.87 -7.11 8.00
CA THR A 205 -0.86 -7.92 7.30
C THR A 205 -1.22 -9.40 7.42
N ASN A 206 -0.57 -10.26 6.64
CA ASN A 206 -0.58 -11.68 6.96
C ASN A 206 0.22 -11.93 8.26
N GLN A 207 0.27 -13.15 8.72
CA GLN A 207 0.96 -13.51 9.96
C GLN A 207 2.39 -13.97 9.70
N GLY A 208 3.22 -13.85 10.72
CA GLY A 208 4.61 -14.24 10.70
C GLY A 208 5.56 -13.05 10.67
N ARG A 209 6.84 -13.35 10.80
CA ARG A 209 7.94 -12.39 10.72
C ARG A 209 9.02 -13.00 9.86
N THR A 210 9.52 -12.24 8.91
CA THR A 210 10.65 -12.61 8.08
C THR A 210 11.54 -11.39 7.79
N THR A 211 12.64 -11.59 7.08
CA THR A 211 13.44 -10.54 6.46
C THR A 211 13.24 -10.59 4.95
N TRP A 212 13.66 -9.55 4.22
CA TRP A 212 13.66 -9.61 2.76
C TRP A 212 14.48 -10.79 2.24
N PHE A 213 15.62 -11.09 2.88
CA PHE A 213 16.46 -12.26 2.58
C PHE A 213 15.70 -13.58 2.80
N GLY A 214 15.09 -13.75 3.98
CA GLY A 214 14.29 -14.94 4.28
C GLY A 214 13.15 -15.11 3.28
N PHE A 215 12.41 -14.04 3.01
CA PHE A 215 11.30 -14.07 2.05
C PHE A 215 11.77 -14.39 0.62
N ALA A 216 12.91 -13.84 0.17
CA ALA A 216 13.47 -14.17 -1.14
C ALA A 216 13.81 -15.67 -1.27
N ARG A 217 14.37 -16.28 -0.23
CA ARG A 217 14.66 -17.72 -0.20
C ARG A 217 13.39 -18.56 -0.29
N ASP A 218 12.36 -18.17 0.46
CA ASP A 218 11.07 -18.88 0.45
C ASP A 218 10.39 -18.78 -0.94
N ILE A 219 10.48 -17.60 -1.59
CA ILE A 219 9.98 -17.42 -2.96
C ILE A 219 10.68 -18.36 -3.93
N LEU A 220 12.03 -18.43 -3.90
CA LEU A 220 12.78 -19.29 -4.81
C LEU A 220 12.48 -20.77 -4.54
N ALA A 221 12.44 -21.19 -3.27
CA ALA A 221 12.09 -22.54 -2.90
C ALA A 221 10.69 -22.95 -3.40
N ALA A 222 9.70 -22.08 -3.22
CA ALA A 222 8.33 -22.32 -3.69
C ALA A 222 8.23 -22.39 -5.22
N ALA A 223 9.13 -21.70 -5.94
CA ALA A 223 9.22 -21.74 -7.40
C ALA A 223 10.06 -22.90 -7.95
N GLY A 224 10.61 -23.78 -7.08
CA GLY A 224 11.49 -24.88 -7.49
C GLY A 224 12.91 -24.43 -7.90
N SER A 225 13.30 -23.19 -7.55
CA SER A 225 14.62 -22.64 -7.77
C SER A 225 15.50 -22.84 -6.51
N ASP A 226 16.83 -22.79 -6.66
CA ASP A 226 17.74 -22.96 -5.54
C ASP A 226 17.75 -21.74 -4.59
N PRO A 227 17.32 -21.87 -3.33
CA PRO A 227 17.37 -20.77 -2.34
C PRO A 227 18.80 -20.32 -2.00
N ALA A 228 19.83 -21.14 -2.28
CA ALA A 228 21.22 -20.77 -2.04
C ALA A 228 21.74 -19.68 -3.01
N LEU A 229 20.99 -19.38 -4.06
CA LEU A 229 21.25 -18.23 -4.93
C LEU A 229 21.11 -16.88 -4.19
N VAL A 230 20.35 -16.84 -3.09
CA VAL A 230 20.19 -15.62 -2.29
C VAL A 230 21.24 -15.56 -1.20
N ARG A 231 21.97 -14.45 -1.12
CA ARG A 231 22.94 -14.19 -0.05
C ARG A 231 22.52 -12.99 0.79
N PRO A 232 22.70 -13.03 2.12
CA PRO A 232 22.33 -11.93 3.00
C PRO A 232 23.32 -10.78 2.86
N VAL A 233 22.82 -9.55 2.98
CA VAL A 233 23.58 -8.31 3.10
C VAL A 233 22.94 -7.39 4.13
N ALA A 234 23.72 -6.51 4.75
CA ALA A 234 23.15 -5.45 5.58
C ALA A 234 22.65 -4.28 4.72
N THR A 235 21.66 -3.55 5.21
CA THR A 235 21.14 -2.34 4.54
C THR A 235 22.28 -1.34 4.25
N ALA A 236 23.23 -1.20 5.17
CA ALA A 236 24.36 -0.31 5.02
C ALA A 236 25.32 -0.68 3.86
N ASP A 237 25.30 -1.94 3.41
CA ASP A 237 26.13 -2.44 2.31
C ASP A 237 25.45 -2.30 0.94
N LEU A 238 24.15 -2.06 0.92
CA LEU A 238 23.41 -1.70 -0.29
C LEU A 238 23.55 -0.19 -0.48
N ARG A 239 24.60 0.21 -1.22
CA ARG A 239 24.67 1.60 -1.70
C ARG A 239 23.69 1.79 -2.84
N PRO A 240 22.94 2.92 -2.87
CA PRO A 240 22.10 3.28 -4.00
C PRO A 240 22.93 3.53 -5.25
#